data_2e59b9418ccba0e2ec4a02001e57f406
#
_entry.id   2e59b9418ccba0e2ec4a02001e57f406
#
_cell.length_a   1.000
_cell.length_b   1.000
_cell.length_c   1.000
_cell.angle_alpha   90.00
_cell.angle_beta   90.00
_cell.angle_gamma   90.00
#
_symmetry.space_group_name_H-M   'P 1'
#
loop_
_entity.id
_entity.type
_entity.pdbx_description
1 polymer ?
#
loop_
_entity_poly.entity_id
_entity_poly.type
_entity_poly.pdbx_seq_one_letter_code
_entity_poly.pdbx_strand_id
1 'polypeptide(L)'
;MTPTPMTTTPDARPAIRATPTTATGAPGAPAPADARTAAARTLAARAGADPAVRIPVQGGPNGTSPGSTDAADAAAADCDASGAPAPHDPCAHGFLPERPPVRSMIGTWTRLDAMAREAAVAPDRATAAAVIERADRADELAALRQRVSRLSPRNAEAAAMRVAVIAVSCGWGALDPQAPAAREVANDAFLELWSAIAHRIDHDQFVALPTLALHNWAPERKPRRHIPIDQLARTEQLVPIVRWAPEGQPLSRLDRLMLAATRLEAHGIWLFRLADTLAGRAPDDSSTPTALRRLVRIQHALRAQLHSEATELAAAPATDQQRAVLGALAEQGALEPPVLQAADAVLGIGGRRLGEGRRQHLRRHLPAQHRAWLSAMDRHCAPVRTLAHRGGPDAAVYREAQESLIALRRTYTALVQTAAAPTPGPVREAAA
;
A
#
# COMPACT_ATOMS: atom_id res chain seq x y z
N MET A 1 27.94 46.76 -43.47
CA MET A 1 27.46 47.28 -42.18
C MET A 1 27.13 46.05 -41.27
N THR A 2 28.07 45.71 -40.44
CA THR A 2 28.02 44.59 -39.51
C THR A 2 27.73 45.12 -38.11
N PRO A 3 26.76 44.59 -37.35
CA PRO A 3 26.55 45.01 -35.96
C PRO A 3 27.41 44.16 -35.03
N THR A 4 28.04 44.90 -34.11
CA THR A 4 28.88 44.49 -32.97
C THR A 4 28.07 43.78 -31.91
N PRO A 5 28.56 42.73 -31.23
CA PRO A 5 27.86 42.10 -30.11
C PRO A 5 28.10 42.85 -28.78
N MET A 6 27.01 43.11 -28.06
CA MET A 6 27.04 43.62 -26.67
C MET A 6 27.41 42.50 -25.67
N THR A 7 28.49 42.76 -24.96
CA THR A 7 28.90 41.98 -23.78
C THR A 7 28.10 42.40 -22.55
N THR A 8 27.37 41.48 -21.96
CA THR A 8 26.74 41.63 -20.62
C THR A 8 27.61 40.98 -19.55
N THR A 9 28.04 41.79 -18.59
CA THR A 9 28.78 41.42 -17.40
C THR A 9 27.88 40.72 -16.39
N PRO A 10 28.29 39.62 -15.71
CA PRO A 10 27.51 39.05 -14.64
C PRO A 10 27.72 39.73 -13.32
N ASP A 11 26.63 40.00 -12.64
CA ASP A 11 26.49 40.66 -11.36
C ASP A 11 27.01 39.76 -10.22
N ALA A 12 27.90 40.31 -9.39
CA ALA A 12 28.54 39.62 -8.28
C ALA A 12 27.60 39.65 -7.04
N ARG A 13 27.20 38.49 -6.56
CA ARG A 13 26.55 38.34 -5.23
C ARG A 13 27.61 38.31 -4.11
N PRO A 14 27.37 38.94 -2.98
CA PRO A 14 28.31 38.95 -1.85
C PRO A 14 28.25 37.61 -1.09
N ALA A 15 29.44 37.08 -0.77
CA ALA A 15 29.63 35.90 0.05
C ALA A 15 29.35 36.20 1.52
N ILE A 16 28.44 35.42 2.13
CA ILE A 16 28.24 35.45 3.59
C ILE A 16 29.35 34.63 4.25
N ARG A 17 30.21 35.31 5.01
CA ARG A 17 31.27 34.73 5.82
C ARG A 17 30.67 34.07 7.06
N ALA A 18 30.80 32.74 7.18
CA ALA A 18 30.52 32.01 8.42
C ALA A 18 31.78 32.03 9.30
N THR A 19 31.63 32.48 10.51
CA THR A 19 32.65 32.41 11.58
C THR A 19 32.62 31.04 12.24
N PRO A 20 33.75 30.37 12.49
CA PRO A 20 33.79 29.15 13.24
C PRO A 20 33.78 29.43 14.76
N THR A 21 32.80 28.88 15.45
CA THR A 21 32.77 28.82 16.92
C THR A 21 33.50 27.56 17.37
N THR A 22 34.66 27.73 17.97
CA THR A 22 35.41 26.67 18.67
C THR A 22 34.71 26.35 19.99
N ALA A 23 34.18 25.14 20.13
CA ALA A 23 33.75 24.57 21.40
C ALA A 23 34.70 23.47 21.83
N THR A 24 35.43 23.71 22.89
CA THR A 24 36.31 22.78 23.60
C THR A 24 35.43 21.78 24.35
N GLY A 25 35.52 20.48 24.00
CA GLY A 25 34.75 19.41 24.66
C GLY A 25 35.64 18.52 25.51
N ALA A 26 35.16 18.17 26.68
CA ALA A 26 35.72 17.14 27.55
C ALA A 26 35.25 15.73 27.17
N PRO A 27 36.02 14.65 27.45
CA PRO A 27 35.65 13.28 27.06
C PRO A 27 34.55 12.74 27.98
N GLY A 28 33.40 12.39 27.40
CA GLY A 28 32.27 11.79 28.09
C GLY A 28 32.33 10.25 28.08
N ALA A 29 31.86 9.65 29.15
CA ALA A 29 31.79 8.23 29.46
C ALA A 29 30.89 7.44 28.46
N PRO A 30 31.11 6.10 28.34
CA PRO A 30 30.31 5.26 27.45
C PRO A 30 28.87 5.08 27.98
N ALA A 31 27.89 5.22 27.10
CA ALA A 31 26.48 4.98 27.43
C ALA A 31 26.18 3.47 27.51
N PRO A 32 25.35 3.01 28.47
CA PRO A 32 25.04 1.59 28.62
C PRO A 32 24.12 1.09 27.51
N ALA A 33 24.62 0.11 26.73
CA ALA A 33 23.89 -0.56 25.65
C ALA A 33 22.77 -1.50 26.15
N ASP A 34 22.71 -1.80 27.45
CA ASP A 34 21.86 -2.87 27.98
C ASP A 34 20.43 -2.50 28.35
N ALA A 35 20.15 -1.20 28.51
CA ALA A 35 18.80 -0.75 28.94
C ALA A 35 17.73 -0.89 27.84
N ARG A 36 18.10 -0.81 26.57
CA ARG A 36 17.15 -0.93 25.44
C ARG A 36 16.72 -2.37 25.18
N THR A 37 17.61 -3.34 25.40
CA THR A 37 17.34 -4.77 25.20
C THR A 37 16.46 -5.34 26.33
N ALA A 38 16.60 -4.85 27.54
CA ALA A 38 15.76 -5.23 28.67
C ALA A 38 14.32 -4.72 28.53
N ALA A 39 14.13 -3.48 28.07
CA ALA A 39 12.80 -2.92 27.85
C ALA A 39 12.02 -3.65 26.75
N ALA A 40 12.69 -4.07 25.67
CA ALA A 40 12.07 -4.83 24.58
C ALA A 40 11.61 -6.24 25.04
N ARG A 41 12.39 -6.92 25.88
CA ARG A 41 12.01 -8.23 26.44
C ARG A 41 10.85 -8.16 27.43
N THR A 42 10.77 -7.10 28.23
CA THR A 42 9.68 -6.90 29.20
C THR A 42 8.35 -6.55 28.51
N LEU A 43 8.39 -5.83 27.39
CA LEU A 43 7.21 -5.52 26.58
C LEU A 43 6.68 -6.75 25.83
N ALA A 44 7.56 -7.61 25.30
CA ALA A 44 7.17 -8.85 24.64
C ALA A 44 6.54 -9.85 25.63
N ALA A 45 7.04 -9.94 26.87
CA ALA A 45 6.48 -10.81 27.90
C ALA A 45 5.11 -10.35 28.42
N ARG A 46 4.82 -9.03 28.41
CA ARG A 46 3.50 -8.48 28.79
C ARG A 46 2.45 -8.57 27.70
N ALA A 47 2.84 -8.60 26.42
CA ALA A 47 1.91 -8.75 25.30
C ALA A 47 1.38 -10.19 25.14
N GLY A 48 2.02 -11.19 25.75
CA GLY A 48 1.66 -12.60 25.65
C GLY A 48 0.70 -13.14 26.72
N ALA A 49 0.25 -12.32 27.68
CA ALA A 49 -0.44 -12.79 28.88
C ALA A 49 -1.88 -12.28 29.05
N ASP A 50 -2.66 -12.08 27.96
CA ASP A 50 -4.09 -11.83 28.09
C ASP A 50 -4.91 -12.90 27.34
N PRO A 51 -5.46 -13.92 28.05
CA PRO A 51 -6.19 -15.05 27.45
C PRO A 51 -7.65 -14.72 27.09
N ALA A 52 -8.10 -13.48 27.14
CA ALA A 52 -9.53 -13.12 27.09
C ALA A 52 -10.08 -12.73 25.72
N VAL A 53 -9.35 -12.91 24.61
CA VAL A 53 -9.92 -12.75 23.26
C VAL A 53 -10.11 -14.12 22.60
N ARG A 54 -10.95 -14.96 23.19
CA ARG A 54 -11.54 -16.10 22.48
C ARG A 54 -12.64 -15.60 21.58
N ILE A 55 -12.40 -15.68 20.27
CA ILE A 55 -13.44 -15.48 19.24
C ILE A 55 -14.35 -16.71 19.32
N PRO A 56 -15.69 -16.56 19.49
CA PRO A 56 -16.58 -17.70 19.44
C PRO A 56 -16.62 -18.26 18.02
N VAL A 57 -16.17 -19.49 17.86
CA VAL A 57 -16.41 -20.32 16.67
C VAL A 57 -17.85 -20.83 16.81
N GLN A 58 -18.81 -20.25 16.11
CA GLN A 58 -20.13 -20.83 15.97
C GLN A 58 -20.04 -22.08 15.08
N GLY A 59 -20.16 -23.25 15.71
CA GLY A 59 -20.37 -24.50 15.02
C GLY A 59 -21.80 -24.56 14.48
N GLY A 60 -21.96 -24.66 13.18
CA GLY A 60 -23.22 -25.02 12.52
C GLY A 60 -23.24 -26.52 12.17
N PRO A 61 -24.41 -27.15 12.12
CA PRO A 61 -24.57 -28.59 12.07
C PRO A 61 -24.34 -29.23 10.70
N ASN A 62 -23.96 -30.49 10.76
CA ASN A 62 -23.74 -31.44 9.65
C ASN A 62 -24.84 -31.42 8.59
N GLY A 63 -24.45 -31.27 7.34
CA GLY A 63 -25.28 -31.54 6.17
C GLY A 63 -24.50 -32.36 5.14
N THR A 64 -24.95 -33.53 4.87
CA THR A 64 -24.49 -34.59 3.95
C THR A 64 -24.16 -34.09 2.54
N SER A 65 -23.05 -34.58 2.01
CA SER A 65 -22.67 -34.52 0.58
C SER A 65 -23.63 -35.34 -0.30
N PRO A 66 -23.81 -34.94 -1.55
CA PRO A 66 -23.37 -35.78 -2.63
C PRO A 66 -22.73 -35.08 -3.85
N GLY A 67 -21.85 -35.80 -4.53
CA GLY A 67 -21.68 -35.77 -6.00
C GLY A 67 -20.71 -34.72 -6.56
N SER A 68 -19.51 -35.18 -6.84
CA SER A 68 -18.55 -34.68 -7.80
C SER A 68 -19.17 -34.52 -9.20
N THR A 69 -19.19 -33.30 -9.76
CA THR A 69 -19.14 -33.06 -11.21
C THR A 69 -18.49 -31.68 -11.48
N ASP A 70 -17.54 -31.71 -12.37
CA ASP A 70 -16.96 -30.67 -13.22
C ASP A 70 -16.94 -29.20 -12.75
N ALA A 71 -15.78 -28.80 -12.21
CA ALA A 71 -15.44 -27.44 -11.76
C ALA A 71 -14.91 -26.54 -12.89
N ALA A 72 -15.21 -26.81 -14.15
CA ALA A 72 -14.70 -26.03 -15.29
C ALA A 72 -15.66 -24.92 -15.77
N ASP A 73 -16.95 -24.98 -15.46
CA ASP A 73 -17.95 -24.04 -16.00
C ASP A 73 -18.50 -23.01 -15.00
N ALA A 74 -18.03 -22.97 -13.77
CA ALA A 74 -18.55 -22.04 -12.76
C ALA A 74 -17.97 -20.60 -12.83
N ALA A 75 -17.21 -20.25 -13.86
CA ALA A 75 -16.59 -18.93 -14.00
C ALA A 75 -17.43 -17.87 -14.75
N ALA A 76 -18.67 -18.23 -15.17
CA ALA A 76 -19.46 -17.38 -16.07
C ALA A 76 -20.74 -16.73 -15.47
N ALA A 77 -21.04 -16.93 -14.20
CA ALA A 77 -22.32 -16.44 -13.65
C ALA A 77 -22.14 -15.57 -12.41
N ASP A 78 -21.66 -14.35 -12.59
CA ASP A 78 -21.75 -13.28 -11.57
C ASP A 78 -21.74 -11.91 -12.27
N CYS A 79 -22.58 -11.73 -13.30
CA CYS A 79 -22.94 -10.40 -13.78
C CYS A 79 -24.35 -10.12 -13.28
N ASP A 80 -24.44 -9.29 -12.26
CA ASP A 80 -25.70 -8.62 -11.96
C ASP A 80 -26.19 -7.93 -13.24
N ALA A 81 -27.47 -8.06 -13.60
CA ALA A 81 -28.05 -7.58 -14.86
C ALA A 81 -27.91 -6.07 -15.09
N SER A 82 -27.44 -5.31 -14.09
CA SER A 82 -27.19 -3.87 -14.15
C SER A 82 -25.75 -3.53 -14.61
N GLY A 83 -24.82 -4.48 -14.64
CA GLY A 83 -23.41 -4.23 -14.97
C GLY A 83 -22.65 -3.31 -13.98
N ALA A 84 -23.31 -2.84 -12.93
CA ALA A 84 -22.67 -2.07 -11.88
C ALA A 84 -21.96 -3.02 -10.90
N PRO A 85 -20.71 -2.69 -10.47
CA PRO A 85 -20.05 -3.46 -9.44
C PRO A 85 -20.88 -3.42 -8.14
N ALA A 86 -21.02 -4.56 -7.47
CA ALA A 86 -21.65 -4.60 -6.15
C ALA A 86 -20.96 -3.59 -5.22
N PRO A 87 -21.72 -2.92 -4.34
CA PRO A 87 -21.14 -1.95 -3.42
C PRO A 87 -20.09 -2.64 -2.54
N HIS A 88 -18.86 -2.12 -2.55
CA HIS A 88 -17.78 -2.63 -1.73
C HIS A 88 -18.10 -2.43 -0.24
N ASP A 89 -18.05 -3.51 0.55
CA ASP A 89 -18.22 -3.47 2.01
C ASP A 89 -16.87 -3.62 2.73
N PRO A 90 -16.22 -2.50 3.13
CA PRO A 90 -14.97 -2.57 3.87
C PRO A 90 -15.10 -3.24 5.24
N CYS A 91 -16.30 -3.36 5.81
CA CYS A 91 -16.51 -4.07 7.06
C CYS A 91 -16.40 -5.60 6.89
N ALA A 92 -16.60 -6.10 5.68
CA ALA A 92 -16.46 -7.52 5.36
C ALA A 92 -14.98 -7.92 5.19
N HIS A 93 -14.17 -7.15 4.45
CA HIS A 93 -12.81 -7.53 4.06
C HIS A 93 -11.79 -6.38 4.02
N GLY A 94 -12.08 -5.23 4.59
CA GLY A 94 -11.22 -4.04 4.50
C GLY A 94 -11.22 -3.49 3.07
N PHE A 95 -10.09 -3.00 2.62
CA PHE A 95 -9.90 -2.63 1.21
C PHE A 95 -9.24 -3.74 0.38
N LEU A 96 -9.11 -4.94 0.93
CA LEU A 96 -8.75 -6.12 0.16
C LEU A 96 -9.82 -6.43 -0.90
N PRO A 97 -9.46 -7.03 -2.05
CA PRO A 97 -10.43 -7.51 -3.00
C PRO A 97 -11.31 -8.59 -2.36
N GLU A 98 -12.55 -8.68 -2.78
CA GLU A 98 -13.53 -9.65 -2.24
C GLU A 98 -13.06 -11.12 -2.39
N ARG A 99 -12.30 -11.40 -3.42
CA ARG A 99 -11.71 -12.73 -3.72
C ARG A 99 -10.20 -12.59 -3.90
N PRO A 100 -9.42 -13.68 -3.71
CA PRO A 100 -7.99 -13.65 -3.98
C PRO A 100 -7.68 -13.13 -5.38
N PRO A 101 -6.64 -12.29 -5.56
CA PRO A 101 -6.29 -11.74 -6.87
C PRO A 101 -6.06 -12.83 -7.93
N VAL A 102 -6.22 -12.48 -9.19
CA VAL A 102 -6.02 -13.40 -10.33
C VAL A 102 -4.53 -13.68 -10.50
N ARG A 103 -4.12 -14.92 -10.27
CA ARG A 103 -2.70 -15.34 -10.37
C ARG A 103 -2.15 -15.25 -11.79
N SER A 104 -2.94 -15.71 -12.77
CA SER A 104 -2.56 -15.71 -14.17
C SER A 104 -3.75 -15.29 -15.02
N MET A 105 -3.50 -14.42 -15.95
CA MET A 105 -4.48 -14.02 -16.94
C MET A 105 -4.53 -15.08 -18.06
N ILE A 106 -5.65 -15.15 -18.76
CA ILE A 106 -5.89 -16.15 -19.81
C ILE A 106 -6.00 -15.53 -21.20
N GLY A 107 -5.84 -16.35 -22.22
CA GLY A 107 -5.98 -15.92 -23.62
C GLY A 107 -4.94 -14.84 -23.98
N THR A 108 -5.36 -13.83 -24.73
CA THR A 108 -4.49 -12.74 -25.15
C THR A 108 -3.85 -11.97 -23.97
N TRP A 109 -4.48 -12.00 -22.80
CA TRP A 109 -4.00 -11.30 -21.60
C TRP A 109 -2.80 -11.98 -20.93
N THR A 110 -2.43 -13.22 -21.31
CA THR A 110 -1.19 -13.87 -20.87
C THR A 110 0.05 -13.07 -21.27
N ARG A 111 -0.06 -12.29 -22.35
CA ARG A 111 1.00 -11.41 -22.79
C ARG A 111 1.28 -10.29 -21.79
N LEU A 112 0.22 -9.71 -21.20
CA LEU A 112 0.37 -8.70 -20.16
C LEU A 112 1.04 -9.26 -18.89
N ASP A 113 0.75 -10.54 -18.52
CA ASP A 113 1.48 -11.24 -17.46
C ASP A 113 2.98 -11.35 -17.77
N ALA A 114 3.34 -11.71 -19.00
CA ALA A 114 4.73 -11.86 -19.42
C ALA A 114 5.46 -10.50 -19.39
N MET A 115 4.84 -9.45 -19.95
CA MET A 115 5.37 -8.09 -19.94
C MET A 115 5.60 -7.58 -18.51
N ALA A 116 4.64 -7.79 -17.60
CA ALA A 116 4.76 -7.34 -16.22
C ALA A 116 5.90 -8.05 -15.49
N ARG A 117 6.08 -9.36 -15.68
CA ARG A 117 7.20 -10.12 -15.09
C ARG A 117 8.54 -9.68 -15.65
N GLU A 118 8.64 -9.48 -16.96
CA GLU A 118 9.86 -9.03 -17.60
C GLU A 118 10.25 -7.61 -17.14
N ALA A 119 9.32 -6.67 -17.12
CA ALA A 119 9.56 -5.31 -16.66
C ALA A 119 9.93 -5.24 -15.17
N ALA A 120 9.32 -6.08 -14.32
CA ALA A 120 9.59 -6.09 -12.88
C ALA A 120 11.03 -6.50 -12.53
N VAL A 121 11.63 -7.44 -13.29
CA VAL A 121 13.00 -7.92 -13.05
C VAL A 121 14.04 -7.21 -13.92
N ALA A 122 13.64 -6.22 -14.71
CA ALA A 122 14.56 -5.43 -15.54
C ALA A 122 15.63 -4.75 -14.67
N PRO A 123 16.89 -4.72 -15.11
CA PRO A 123 17.98 -4.13 -14.32
C PRO A 123 17.86 -2.61 -14.21
N ASP A 124 17.23 -1.96 -15.17
CA ASP A 124 17.05 -0.52 -15.26
C ASP A 124 15.76 -0.13 -16.00
N ARG A 125 15.44 1.17 -15.95
CA ARG A 125 14.25 1.75 -16.58
C ARG A 125 14.21 1.61 -18.10
N ALA A 126 15.34 1.71 -18.76
CA ALA A 126 15.43 1.62 -20.22
C ALA A 126 15.10 0.19 -20.68
N THR A 127 15.62 -0.81 -20.00
CA THR A 127 15.32 -2.22 -20.24
C THR A 127 13.83 -2.50 -20.00
N ALA A 128 13.23 -1.95 -18.93
CA ALA A 128 11.80 -2.08 -18.68
C ALA A 128 10.96 -1.40 -19.79
N ALA A 129 11.34 -0.21 -20.25
CA ALA A 129 10.66 0.48 -21.34
C ALA A 129 10.73 -0.28 -22.67
N ALA A 130 11.85 -0.94 -22.95
CA ALA A 130 12.01 -1.77 -24.15
C ALA A 130 11.02 -2.94 -24.23
N VAL A 131 10.45 -3.38 -23.10
CA VAL A 131 9.36 -4.38 -23.08
C VAL A 131 8.11 -3.82 -23.77
N ILE A 132 7.77 -2.55 -23.48
CA ILE A 132 6.62 -1.86 -24.05
C ILE A 132 6.82 -1.63 -25.57
N GLU A 133 8.01 -1.16 -25.95
CA GLU A 133 8.32 -0.91 -27.36
C GLU A 133 8.26 -2.16 -28.23
N ARG A 134 8.67 -3.32 -27.68
CA ARG A 134 8.53 -4.60 -28.39
C ARG A 134 7.07 -5.02 -28.56
N ALA A 135 6.27 -4.84 -27.53
CA ALA A 135 4.85 -5.18 -27.56
C ALA A 135 4.06 -4.26 -28.51
N ASP A 136 4.43 -2.97 -28.58
CA ASP A 136 3.84 -2.01 -29.48
C ASP A 136 4.16 -2.35 -30.95
N ARG A 137 5.43 -2.61 -31.27
CA ARG A 137 5.83 -3.04 -32.62
C ARG A 137 5.17 -4.34 -33.08
N ALA A 138 4.69 -5.16 -32.16
CA ALA A 138 3.94 -6.40 -32.46
C ALA A 138 2.42 -6.21 -32.41
N ASP A 139 1.91 -4.97 -32.37
CA ASP A 139 0.47 -4.64 -32.25
C ASP A 139 -0.24 -5.27 -31.03
N GLU A 140 0.53 -5.76 -30.06
CA GLU A 140 -0.02 -6.45 -28.89
C GLU A 140 -0.79 -5.49 -27.96
N LEU A 141 -0.28 -4.26 -27.79
CA LEU A 141 -0.93 -3.24 -26.96
C LEU A 141 -2.29 -2.83 -27.54
N ALA A 142 -2.38 -2.63 -28.85
CA ALA A 142 -3.62 -2.33 -29.56
C ALA A 142 -4.64 -3.48 -29.43
N ALA A 143 -4.18 -4.73 -29.57
CA ALA A 143 -5.02 -5.92 -29.40
C ALA A 143 -5.54 -6.07 -27.96
N LEU A 144 -4.74 -5.77 -26.94
CA LEU A 144 -5.15 -5.75 -25.54
C LEU A 144 -6.19 -4.65 -25.30
N ARG A 145 -5.94 -3.42 -25.75
CA ARG A 145 -6.84 -2.28 -25.62
C ARG A 145 -8.24 -2.56 -26.16
N GLN A 146 -8.34 -3.14 -27.36
CA GLN A 146 -9.64 -3.48 -27.99
C GLN A 146 -10.48 -4.46 -27.15
N ARG A 147 -9.85 -5.20 -26.24
CA ARG A 147 -10.50 -6.23 -25.41
C ARG A 147 -10.79 -5.80 -23.98
N VAL A 148 -10.37 -4.59 -23.56
CA VAL A 148 -10.54 -4.11 -22.18
C VAL A 148 -12.01 -4.12 -21.75
N SER A 149 -12.93 -3.71 -22.65
CA SER A 149 -14.38 -3.67 -22.35
C SER A 149 -14.98 -5.04 -22.02
N ARG A 150 -14.31 -6.13 -22.44
CA ARG A 150 -14.76 -7.51 -22.21
C ARG A 150 -14.22 -8.12 -20.91
N LEU A 151 -13.35 -7.40 -20.18
CA LEU A 151 -12.85 -7.86 -18.90
C LEU A 151 -13.95 -7.83 -17.85
N SER A 152 -14.07 -8.90 -17.08
CA SER A 152 -14.80 -8.85 -15.82
C SER A 152 -14.13 -7.84 -14.86
N PRO A 153 -14.82 -7.27 -13.86
CA PRO A 153 -14.22 -6.34 -12.91
C PRO A 153 -12.93 -6.90 -12.28
N ARG A 154 -12.95 -8.13 -11.81
CA ARG A 154 -11.80 -8.81 -11.22
C ARG A 154 -10.61 -8.96 -12.18
N ASN A 155 -10.86 -9.26 -13.44
CA ASN A 155 -9.79 -9.34 -14.45
C ASN A 155 -9.29 -7.95 -14.85
N ALA A 156 -10.13 -6.92 -14.81
CA ALA A 156 -9.72 -5.54 -15.04
C ALA A 156 -8.79 -5.03 -13.92
N GLU A 157 -9.07 -5.34 -12.65
CA GLU A 157 -8.18 -5.08 -11.53
C GLU A 157 -6.85 -5.82 -11.66
N ALA A 158 -6.89 -7.08 -12.09
CA ALA A 158 -5.70 -7.86 -12.38
C ALA A 158 -4.86 -7.26 -13.52
N ALA A 159 -5.49 -6.76 -14.57
CA ALA A 159 -4.81 -6.05 -15.66
C ALA A 159 -4.23 -4.72 -15.16
N ALA A 160 -4.97 -3.96 -14.34
CA ALA A 160 -4.51 -2.72 -13.73
C ALA A 160 -3.23 -2.94 -12.90
N MET A 161 -3.18 -3.98 -12.08
CA MET A 161 -1.99 -4.32 -11.31
C MET A 161 -0.78 -4.57 -12.22
N ARG A 162 -0.93 -5.32 -13.34
CA ARG A 162 0.17 -5.59 -14.28
C ARG A 162 0.64 -4.32 -14.97
N VAL A 163 -0.29 -3.48 -15.42
CA VAL A 163 0.03 -2.17 -16.01
C VAL A 163 0.73 -1.29 -14.97
N ALA A 164 0.28 -1.30 -13.72
CA ALA A 164 0.94 -0.55 -12.64
C ALA A 164 2.39 -1.03 -12.42
N VAL A 165 2.64 -2.36 -12.40
CA VAL A 165 4.00 -2.92 -12.29
C VAL A 165 4.88 -2.45 -13.45
N ILE A 166 4.38 -2.55 -14.70
CA ILE A 166 5.13 -2.10 -15.89
C ILE A 166 5.45 -0.61 -15.78
N ALA A 167 4.44 0.22 -15.49
CA ALA A 167 4.58 1.66 -15.39
C ALA A 167 5.63 2.09 -14.34
N VAL A 168 5.58 1.53 -13.12
CA VAL A 168 6.56 1.86 -12.08
C VAL A 168 7.96 1.37 -12.42
N SER A 169 8.09 0.22 -13.08
CA SER A 169 9.37 -0.32 -13.54
C SER A 169 10.01 0.57 -14.60
N CYS A 170 9.21 1.21 -15.46
CA CYS A 170 9.66 2.23 -16.40
C CYS A 170 9.93 3.60 -15.76
N GLY A 171 9.63 3.78 -14.47
CA GLY A 171 9.73 5.06 -13.79
C GLY A 171 8.58 6.02 -14.07
N TRP A 172 7.47 5.54 -14.63
CA TRP A 172 6.29 6.34 -14.99
C TRP A 172 5.21 6.40 -13.90
N GLY A 173 5.47 5.85 -12.74
CA GLY A 173 4.52 5.82 -11.63
C GLY A 173 3.98 7.18 -11.19
N ALA A 174 4.73 8.27 -11.50
CA ALA A 174 4.31 9.65 -11.24
C ALA A 174 3.35 10.22 -12.27
N LEU A 175 3.21 9.59 -13.43
CA LEU A 175 2.51 10.20 -14.55
C LEU A 175 0.99 10.07 -14.36
N ASP A 176 0.31 11.19 -14.49
CA ASP A 176 -1.09 11.19 -14.84
C ASP A 176 -1.17 10.85 -16.34
N PRO A 177 -1.74 9.69 -16.74
CA PRO A 177 -1.81 9.31 -18.16
C PRO A 177 -2.59 10.28 -19.02
N GLN A 178 -3.39 11.15 -18.41
CA GLN A 178 -4.13 12.20 -19.09
C GLN A 178 -3.33 13.50 -19.25
N ALA A 179 -2.21 13.65 -18.54
CA ALA A 179 -1.38 14.84 -18.63
C ALA A 179 -0.61 14.89 -19.96
N PRO A 180 -0.51 16.05 -20.63
CA PRO A 180 0.29 16.19 -21.85
C PRO A 180 1.74 15.71 -21.70
N ALA A 181 2.37 15.99 -20.56
CA ALA A 181 3.74 15.58 -20.27
C ALA A 181 3.92 14.03 -20.22
N ALA A 182 2.86 13.26 -19.96
CA ALA A 182 2.94 11.81 -20.00
C ALA A 182 3.24 11.29 -21.41
N ARG A 183 2.67 11.95 -22.44
CA ARG A 183 2.86 11.59 -23.84
C ARG A 183 4.28 11.88 -24.35
N GLU A 184 5.00 12.79 -23.72
CA GLU A 184 6.38 13.11 -24.09
C GLU A 184 7.38 12.06 -23.64
N VAL A 185 7.05 11.29 -22.59
CA VAL A 185 7.97 10.35 -21.96
C VAL A 185 7.53 8.89 -21.98
N ALA A 186 6.26 8.62 -22.27
CA ALA A 186 5.69 7.28 -22.33
C ALA A 186 5.19 6.95 -23.75
N ASN A 187 5.14 5.67 -24.08
CA ASN A 187 4.61 5.19 -25.34
C ASN A 187 3.09 5.41 -25.42
N ASP A 188 2.62 6.02 -26.50
CA ASP A 188 1.20 6.37 -26.71
C ASP A 188 0.28 5.15 -26.63
N ALA A 189 0.64 4.03 -27.26
CA ALA A 189 -0.19 2.82 -27.25
C ALA A 189 -0.32 2.23 -25.84
N PHE A 190 0.73 2.34 -25.01
CA PHE A 190 0.67 1.93 -23.61
C PHE A 190 -0.22 2.87 -22.79
N LEU A 191 -0.13 4.19 -23.01
CA LEU A 191 -1.00 5.17 -22.34
C LEU A 191 -2.47 4.97 -22.70
N GLU A 192 -2.76 4.61 -23.94
CA GLU A 192 -4.13 4.29 -24.38
C GLU A 192 -4.66 3.02 -23.70
N LEU A 193 -3.82 1.96 -23.57
CA LEU A 193 -4.18 0.77 -22.82
C LEU A 193 -4.40 1.10 -21.34
N TRP A 194 -3.50 1.87 -20.73
CA TRP A 194 -3.63 2.35 -19.34
C TRP A 194 -4.95 3.11 -19.14
N SER A 195 -5.23 4.10 -19.98
CA SER A 195 -6.46 4.89 -19.89
C SER A 195 -7.73 4.05 -20.06
N ALA A 196 -7.72 3.07 -20.96
CA ALA A 196 -8.85 2.17 -21.13
C ALA A 196 -9.09 1.30 -19.88
N ILE A 197 -8.02 0.79 -19.24
CA ILE A 197 -8.11 0.03 -18.00
C ILE A 197 -8.57 0.92 -16.85
N ALA A 198 -8.00 2.14 -16.70
CA ALA A 198 -8.38 3.13 -15.71
C ALA A 198 -9.89 3.42 -15.75
N HIS A 199 -10.40 3.66 -16.95
CA HIS A 199 -11.83 3.86 -17.17
C HIS A 199 -12.66 2.62 -16.80
N ARG A 200 -12.15 1.41 -17.10
CA ARG A 200 -12.86 0.15 -16.81
C ARG A 200 -12.99 -0.15 -15.33
N ILE A 201 -12.02 0.27 -14.51
CA ILE A 201 -12.00 0.06 -13.04
C ILE A 201 -12.46 1.31 -12.25
N ASP A 202 -12.85 2.38 -12.92
CA ASP A 202 -13.19 3.68 -12.31
C ASP A 202 -12.10 4.20 -11.35
N HIS A 203 -10.84 4.15 -11.82
CA HIS A 203 -9.69 4.51 -10.99
C HIS A 203 -8.55 5.10 -11.83
N ASP A 204 -8.54 6.43 -11.99
CA ASP A 204 -7.60 7.13 -12.89
C ASP A 204 -6.14 6.99 -12.46
N GLN A 205 -5.86 7.03 -11.17
CA GLN A 205 -4.50 6.99 -10.61
C GLN A 205 -4.20 5.67 -9.89
N PHE A 206 -4.42 4.54 -10.57
CA PHE A 206 -4.25 3.22 -9.98
C PHE A 206 -2.77 2.78 -9.83
N VAL A 207 -1.80 3.53 -10.37
CA VAL A 207 -0.37 3.23 -10.21
C VAL A 207 0.10 3.68 -8.82
N ALA A 208 -0.27 2.93 -7.81
CA ALA A 208 -0.03 3.23 -6.41
C ALA A 208 0.05 1.95 -5.58
N LEU A 209 0.56 2.07 -4.34
CA LEU A 209 0.67 0.95 -3.40
C LEU A 209 -0.62 0.13 -3.26
N PRO A 210 -1.84 0.73 -3.15
CA PRO A 210 -3.05 -0.06 -3.05
C PRO A 210 -3.20 -1.06 -4.19
N THR A 211 -3.02 -0.64 -5.44
CA THR A 211 -3.09 -1.55 -6.59
C THR A 211 -1.95 -2.56 -6.60
N LEU A 212 -0.71 -2.09 -6.35
CA LEU A 212 0.49 -2.92 -6.37
C LEU A 212 0.53 -3.93 -5.22
N ALA A 213 -0.05 -3.62 -4.07
CA ALA A 213 -0.07 -4.51 -2.91
C ALA A 213 -1.34 -5.36 -2.86
N LEU A 214 -2.53 -4.73 -2.94
CA LEU A 214 -3.79 -5.44 -2.69
C LEU A 214 -4.17 -6.41 -3.82
N HIS A 215 -3.62 -6.24 -5.03
CA HIS A 215 -3.90 -7.10 -6.17
C HIS A 215 -2.68 -7.93 -6.64
N ASN A 216 -1.52 -7.82 -5.97
CA ASN A 216 -0.28 -8.53 -6.34
C ASN A 216 0.13 -9.60 -5.32
N TRP A 217 -0.81 -10.36 -4.79
CA TRP A 217 -0.50 -11.43 -3.86
C TRP A 217 -1.35 -12.68 -4.10
N ALA A 218 -0.81 -13.80 -3.68
CA ALA A 218 -1.55 -15.06 -3.64
C ALA A 218 -1.02 -15.89 -2.45
N PRO A 219 -1.83 -16.79 -1.89
CA PRO A 219 -1.29 -17.78 -0.95
C PRO A 219 -0.31 -18.68 -1.69
N GLU A 220 0.83 -19.02 -1.08
CA GLU A 220 1.84 -19.89 -1.70
C GLU A 220 1.22 -21.22 -2.11
N ARG A 221 0.40 -21.79 -1.25
CA ARG A 221 -0.35 -23.02 -1.50
C ARG A 221 -1.83 -22.73 -1.64
N LYS A 222 -2.49 -23.41 -2.57
CA LYS A 222 -3.94 -23.29 -2.72
C LYS A 222 -4.62 -23.77 -1.43
N PRO A 223 -5.46 -22.94 -0.80
CA PRO A 223 -6.17 -23.34 0.41
C PRO A 223 -7.08 -24.54 0.12
N ARG A 224 -7.10 -25.50 1.02
CA ARG A 224 -7.97 -26.68 0.91
C ARG A 224 -9.44 -26.39 1.26
N ARG A 225 -9.69 -25.26 1.92
CA ARG A 225 -11.01 -24.81 2.38
C ARG A 225 -11.26 -23.39 1.91
N HIS A 226 -12.52 -23.02 1.83
CA HIS A 226 -12.86 -21.61 1.67
C HIS A 226 -12.49 -20.87 2.95
N ILE A 227 -11.58 -19.92 2.84
CA ILE A 227 -11.09 -19.07 3.92
C ILE A 227 -11.45 -17.64 3.56
N PRO A 228 -12.05 -16.86 4.47
CA PRO A 228 -12.27 -15.43 4.25
C PRO A 228 -10.98 -14.71 3.84
N ILE A 229 -11.09 -13.73 2.94
CA ILE A 229 -9.93 -13.10 2.30
C ILE A 229 -8.98 -12.45 3.30
N ASP A 230 -9.52 -11.80 4.34
CA ASP A 230 -8.74 -11.19 5.40
C ASP A 230 -7.99 -12.22 6.24
N GLN A 231 -8.63 -13.34 6.56
CA GLN A 231 -7.99 -14.45 7.25
C GLN A 231 -6.92 -15.09 6.38
N LEU A 232 -7.20 -15.32 5.09
CA LEU A 232 -6.25 -15.85 4.13
C LEU A 232 -4.99 -14.98 4.08
N ALA A 233 -5.15 -13.67 3.95
CA ALA A 233 -4.03 -12.72 3.88
C ALA A 233 -3.24 -12.59 5.20
N ARG A 234 -3.85 -12.90 6.35
CA ARG A 234 -3.19 -12.87 7.66
C ARG A 234 -2.45 -14.14 8.01
N THR A 235 -2.99 -15.30 7.67
CA THR A 235 -2.54 -16.59 8.22
C THR A 235 -1.71 -17.41 7.25
N GLU A 236 -1.91 -17.23 5.94
CA GLU A 236 -1.20 -18.00 4.93
C GLU A 236 0.14 -17.34 4.56
N GLN A 237 1.07 -18.17 4.12
CA GLN A 237 2.29 -17.67 3.50
C GLN A 237 1.93 -17.07 2.14
N LEU A 238 2.18 -15.78 1.99
CA LEU A 238 1.88 -15.03 0.78
C LEU A 238 3.10 -14.95 -0.14
N VAL A 239 2.83 -14.99 -1.44
CA VAL A 239 3.82 -14.74 -2.48
C VAL A 239 3.28 -13.68 -3.45
N PRO A 240 4.15 -12.81 -4.01
CA PRO A 240 3.73 -11.89 -5.06
C PRO A 240 3.33 -12.65 -6.33
N ILE A 241 2.31 -12.19 -7.04
CA ILE A 241 1.93 -12.71 -8.36
C ILE A 241 2.94 -12.29 -9.42
N VAL A 242 3.34 -11.02 -9.39
CA VAL A 242 4.46 -10.47 -10.16
C VAL A 242 5.55 -10.09 -9.17
N ARG A 243 6.72 -10.70 -9.30
CA ARG A 243 7.86 -10.51 -8.41
C ARG A 243 8.84 -9.52 -9.02
N TRP A 244 9.42 -8.66 -8.17
CA TRP A 244 10.56 -7.84 -8.52
C TRP A 244 11.92 -8.56 -8.30
N ALA A 245 11.91 -9.67 -7.61
CA ALA A 245 13.07 -10.56 -7.55
C ALA A 245 13.01 -11.59 -8.68
N PRO A 246 14.13 -11.94 -9.33
CA PRO A 246 14.20 -13.01 -10.30
C PRO A 246 13.69 -14.34 -9.71
N GLU A 247 13.18 -15.22 -10.57
CA GLU A 247 12.73 -16.54 -10.15
C GLU A 247 13.88 -17.33 -9.48
N GLY A 248 13.56 -18.06 -8.41
CA GLY A 248 14.58 -18.77 -7.62
C GLY A 248 15.38 -17.92 -6.63
N GLN A 249 15.32 -16.58 -6.73
CA GLN A 249 15.95 -15.69 -5.75
C GLN A 249 15.04 -15.42 -4.55
N PRO A 250 15.58 -15.01 -3.38
CA PRO A 250 14.79 -14.52 -2.26
C PRO A 250 13.92 -13.33 -2.69
N LEU A 251 12.81 -13.10 -1.98
CA LEU A 251 11.96 -11.92 -2.20
C LEU A 251 12.76 -10.65 -1.97
N SER A 252 12.60 -9.69 -2.87
CA SER A 252 13.21 -8.36 -2.75
C SER A 252 12.56 -7.54 -1.64
N ARG A 253 13.19 -6.42 -1.23
CA ARG A 253 12.58 -5.47 -0.29
C ARG A 253 11.26 -4.92 -0.81
N LEU A 254 11.15 -4.67 -2.10
CA LEU A 254 9.93 -4.19 -2.72
C LEU A 254 8.82 -5.25 -2.64
N ASP A 255 9.12 -6.52 -2.95
CA ASP A 255 8.18 -7.63 -2.78
C ASP A 255 7.66 -7.73 -1.34
N ARG A 256 8.58 -7.68 -0.36
CA ARG A 256 8.24 -7.76 1.07
C ARG A 256 7.42 -6.57 1.54
N LEU A 257 7.73 -5.35 1.08
CA LEU A 257 6.94 -4.16 1.42
C LEU A 257 5.50 -4.28 0.90
N MET A 258 5.31 -4.79 -0.33
CA MET A 258 3.97 -5.01 -0.89
C MET A 258 3.19 -6.05 -0.06
N LEU A 259 3.82 -7.16 0.31
CA LEU A 259 3.18 -8.18 1.15
C LEU A 259 2.90 -7.67 2.57
N ALA A 260 3.80 -6.88 3.17
CA ALA A 260 3.59 -6.25 4.46
C ALA A 260 2.38 -5.29 4.43
N ALA A 261 2.23 -4.50 3.36
CA ALA A 261 1.07 -3.64 3.17
C ALA A 261 -0.24 -4.46 3.03
N THR A 262 -0.23 -5.57 2.30
CA THR A 262 -1.36 -6.50 2.20
C THR A 262 -1.77 -7.05 3.57
N ARG A 263 -0.79 -7.52 4.37
CA ARG A 263 -1.04 -8.03 5.72
C ARG A 263 -1.53 -6.94 6.67
N LEU A 264 -0.99 -5.73 6.55
CA LEU A 264 -1.45 -4.58 7.34
C LEU A 264 -2.93 -4.29 7.06
N GLU A 265 -3.35 -4.33 5.80
CA GLU A 265 -4.75 -4.16 5.40
C GLU A 265 -5.63 -5.29 5.97
N ALA A 266 -5.19 -6.54 5.86
CA ALA A 266 -5.91 -7.71 6.38
C ALA A 266 -6.07 -7.68 7.92
N HIS A 267 -5.05 -7.24 8.64
CA HIS A 267 -5.13 -7.04 10.09
C HIS A 267 -5.99 -5.82 10.45
N GLY A 268 -6.07 -4.84 9.55
CA GLY A 268 -6.83 -3.61 9.72
C GLY A 268 -8.35 -3.76 9.62
N ILE A 269 -8.89 -4.89 9.19
CA ILE A 269 -10.34 -5.10 9.03
C ILE A 269 -11.14 -4.74 10.29
N TRP A 270 -10.58 -4.99 11.46
CA TRP A 270 -11.22 -4.64 12.73
C TRP A 270 -11.35 -3.12 12.93
N LEU A 271 -10.46 -2.34 12.31
CA LEU A 271 -10.55 -0.88 12.30
C LEU A 271 -11.77 -0.43 11.48
N PHE A 272 -12.00 -1.03 10.31
CA PHE A 272 -13.17 -0.70 9.48
C PHE A 272 -14.48 -1.01 10.19
N ARG A 273 -14.60 -2.19 10.81
CA ARG A 273 -15.77 -2.57 11.62
C ARG A 273 -15.99 -1.65 12.81
N LEU A 274 -14.91 -1.21 13.43
CA LEU A 274 -15.00 -0.28 14.55
C LEU A 274 -15.34 1.13 14.07
N ALA A 275 -14.83 1.56 12.93
CA ALA A 275 -15.15 2.84 12.29
C ALA A 275 -16.65 2.93 12.00
N ASP A 276 -17.23 1.87 11.42
CA ASP A 276 -18.67 1.76 11.17
C ASP A 276 -19.47 1.82 12.48
N THR A 277 -19.00 1.13 13.52
CA THR A 277 -19.62 1.19 14.85
C THR A 277 -19.57 2.61 15.45
N LEU A 278 -18.52 3.38 15.22
CA LEU A 278 -18.35 4.76 15.70
C LEU A 278 -19.12 5.78 14.83
N ALA A 279 -19.38 5.42 13.57
CA ALA A 279 -20.11 6.27 12.65
C ALA A 279 -21.55 6.48 13.17
N GLY A 280 -21.98 7.73 13.20
CA GLY A 280 -23.33 8.08 13.65
C GLY A 280 -23.56 8.04 15.18
N ARG A 281 -22.56 7.68 16.00
CA ARG A 281 -22.69 7.76 17.45
C ARG A 281 -22.67 9.19 17.94
N ALA A 282 -23.52 9.47 18.92
CA ALA A 282 -23.46 10.74 19.63
C ALA A 282 -22.17 10.83 20.44
N PRO A 283 -21.61 12.05 20.61
CA PRO A 283 -20.35 12.24 21.35
C PRO A 283 -20.45 11.86 22.83
N ASP A 284 -21.64 11.84 23.39
CA ASP A 284 -21.98 11.50 24.78
C ASP A 284 -22.43 10.05 24.96
N ASP A 285 -22.40 9.25 23.91
CA ASP A 285 -22.60 7.79 24.00
C ASP A 285 -21.53 7.17 24.90
N SER A 286 -21.96 6.63 26.04
CA SER A 286 -21.10 6.03 27.06
C SER A 286 -20.23 4.86 26.53
N SER A 287 -20.56 4.30 25.37
CA SER A 287 -19.80 3.23 24.72
C SER A 287 -18.64 3.76 23.84
N THR A 288 -18.64 5.05 23.51
CA THR A 288 -17.60 5.66 22.65
C THR A 288 -16.19 5.53 23.23
N PRO A 289 -15.93 5.79 24.53
CA PRO A 289 -14.59 5.58 25.11
C PRO A 289 -14.12 4.13 25.05
N THR A 290 -15.02 3.17 25.21
CA THR A 290 -14.70 1.74 25.08
C THR A 290 -14.31 1.38 23.64
N ALA A 291 -15.03 1.92 22.65
CA ALA A 291 -14.69 1.74 21.24
C ALA A 291 -13.34 2.38 20.90
N LEU A 292 -13.02 3.56 21.41
CA LEU A 292 -11.72 4.20 21.24
C LEU A 292 -10.57 3.40 21.87
N ARG A 293 -10.74 2.83 23.09
CA ARG A 293 -9.74 1.93 23.67
C ARG A 293 -9.54 0.68 22.82
N ARG A 294 -10.59 0.17 22.19
CA ARG A 294 -10.47 -0.94 21.24
C ARG A 294 -9.70 -0.50 20.01
N LEU A 295 -9.89 0.71 19.49
CA LEU A 295 -9.13 1.28 18.39
C LEU A 295 -7.65 1.35 18.73
N VAL A 296 -7.28 1.84 19.92
CA VAL A 296 -5.89 1.86 20.41
C VAL A 296 -5.27 0.47 20.37
N ARG A 297 -5.99 -0.55 20.87
CA ARG A 297 -5.48 -1.94 20.84
C ARG A 297 -5.26 -2.46 19.42
N ILE A 298 -6.17 -2.15 18.48
CA ILE A 298 -6.01 -2.51 17.07
C ILE A 298 -4.76 -1.82 16.49
N GLN A 299 -4.56 -0.54 16.74
CA GLN A 299 -3.39 0.21 16.26
C GLN A 299 -2.08 -0.35 16.83
N HIS A 300 -2.07 -0.76 18.10
CA HIS A 300 -0.90 -1.42 18.70
C HIS A 300 -0.62 -2.77 18.04
N ALA A 301 -1.65 -3.57 17.74
CA ALA A 301 -1.49 -4.85 17.02
C ALA A 301 -0.94 -4.65 15.61
N LEU A 302 -1.46 -3.66 14.87
CA LEU A 302 -0.94 -3.29 13.54
C LEU A 302 0.52 -2.83 13.61
N ARG A 303 0.89 -2.06 14.62
CA ARG A 303 2.27 -1.63 14.84
C ARG A 303 3.20 -2.81 15.16
N ALA A 304 2.75 -3.75 15.99
CA ALA A 304 3.52 -4.98 16.29
C ALA A 304 3.75 -5.81 15.01
N GLN A 305 2.73 -5.94 14.15
CA GLN A 305 2.86 -6.59 12.86
C GLN A 305 3.94 -5.93 11.99
N LEU A 306 3.94 -4.59 11.88
CA LEU A 306 4.95 -3.87 11.11
C LEU A 306 6.36 -4.05 11.65
N HIS A 307 6.52 -4.15 12.97
CA HIS A 307 7.83 -4.45 13.57
C HIS A 307 8.32 -5.86 13.24
N SER A 308 7.41 -6.84 13.18
CA SER A 308 7.74 -8.20 12.74
C SER A 308 8.23 -8.23 11.28
N GLU A 309 7.54 -7.50 10.38
CA GLU A 309 7.91 -7.41 8.96
C GLU A 309 9.25 -6.67 8.75
N ALA A 310 9.59 -5.71 9.60
CA ALA A 310 10.77 -4.86 9.43
C ALA A 310 12.09 -5.65 9.44
N THR A 311 12.20 -6.70 10.25
CA THR A 311 13.40 -7.54 10.34
C THR A 311 13.64 -8.31 9.04
N GLU A 312 12.59 -8.93 8.50
CA GLU A 312 12.68 -9.67 7.24
C GLU A 312 12.94 -8.75 6.05
N LEU A 313 12.31 -7.56 6.07
CA LEU A 313 12.50 -6.57 5.03
C LEU A 313 13.93 -6.01 5.01
N ALA A 314 14.51 -5.73 6.19
CA ALA A 314 15.88 -5.24 6.29
C ALA A 314 16.92 -6.25 5.77
N ALA A 315 16.68 -7.54 5.97
CA ALA A 315 17.54 -8.62 5.49
C ALA A 315 17.39 -8.91 3.98
N ALA A 316 16.32 -8.43 3.35
CA ALA A 316 16.05 -8.72 1.95
C ALA A 316 16.95 -7.90 0.99
N PRO A 317 17.28 -8.44 -0.20
CA PRO A 317 18.03 -7.71 -1.22
C PRO A 317 17.21 -6.58 -1.84
N ALA A 318 17.88 -5.53 -2.31
CA ALA A 318 17.28 -4.45 -3.10
C ALA A 318 18.22 -4.01 -4.20
N THR A 319 17.71 -3.89 -5.42
CA THR A 319 18.44 -3.32 -6.57
C THR A 319 18.27 -1.80 -6.62
N ASP A 320 19.12 -1.11 -7.39
CA ASP A 320 18.98 0.33 -7.62
C ASP A 320 17.66 0.67 -8.29
N GLN A 321 17.22 -0.18 -9.23
CA GLN A 321 15.93 -0.05 -9.89
C GLN A 321 14.75 -0.10 -8.90
N GLN A 322 14.76 -1.04 -7.97
CA GLN A 322 13.71 -1.17 -6.95
C GLN A 322 13.69 0.05 -6.01
N ARG A 323 14.86 0.58 -5.63
CA ARG A 323 14.95 1.82 -4.86
C ARG A 323 14.41 3.02 -5.62
N ALA A 324 14.70 3.11 -6.91
CA ALA A 324 14.17 4.16 -7.77
C ALA A 324 12.63 4.09 -7.90
N VAL A 325 12.07 2.89 -8.01
CA VAL A 325 10.60 2.66 -7.97
C VAL A 325 10.00 3.16 -6.67
N LEU A 326 10.59 2.76 -5.53
CA LEU A 326 10.11 3.20 -4.21
C LEU A 326 10.21 4.72 -4.04
N GLY A 327 11.31 5.34 -4.49
CA GLY A 327 11.49 6.79 -4.47
C GLY A 327 10.39 7.51 -5.25
N ALA A 328 10.13 7.09 -6.48
CA ALA A 328 9.09 7.66 -7.32
C ALA A 328 7.69 7.55 -6.70
N LEU A 329 7.34 6.41 -6.12
CA LEU A 329 6.06 6.22 -5.43
C LEU A 329 5.97 7.07 -4.13
N ALA A 330 7.08 7.21 -3.40
CA ALA A 330 7.12 7.99 -2.16
C ALA A 330 6.93 9.50 -2.42
N GLU A 331 7.57 10.04 -3.44
CA GLU A 331 7.45 11.46 -3.84
C GLU A 331 6.01 11.86 -4.15
N GLN A 332 5.24 10.95 -4.69
CA GLN A 332 3.82 11.15 -5.02
C GLN A 332 2.88 10.92 -3.83
N GLY A 333 3.37 10.41 -2.72
CA GLY A 333 2.52 9.93 -1.63
C GLY A 333 1.74 8.66 -1.96
N ALA A 334 2.10 7.97 -3.05
CA ALA A 334 1.44 6.77 -3.54
C ALA A 334 1.72 5.50 -2.72
N LEU A 335 2.54 5.61 -1.65
CA LEU A 335 2.92 4.50 -0.77
C LEU A 335 2.05 4.37 0.49
N GLU A 336 0.99 5.16 0.64
CA GLU A 336 0.19 5.11 1.86
C GLU A 336 -0.87 3.99 1.82
N PRO A 337 -0.85 3.04 2.81
CA PRO A 337 -1.87 2.00 2.90
C PRO A 337 -3.26 2.57 3.20
N PRO A 338 -4.31 2.03 2.57
CA PRO A 338 -5.68 2.49 2.79
C PRO A 338 -6.14 2.45 4.24
N VAL A 339 -5.73 1.45 5.01
CA VAL A 339 -6.08 1.31 6.44
C VAL A 339 -5.61 2.48 7.29
N LEU A 340 -4.47 3.11 6.96
CA LEU A 340 -4.02 4.32 7.65
C LEU A 340 -4.88 5.52 7.31
N GLN A 341 -5.36 5.62 6.08
CA GLN A 341 -6.32 6.65 5.67
C GLN A 341 -7.68 6.45 6.34
N ALA A 342 -8.11 5.19 6.56
CA ALA A 342 -9.31 4.86 7.30
C ALA A 342 -9.20 5.30 8.78
N ALA A 343 -8.07 5.02 9.43
CA ALA A 343 -7.82 5.48 10.80
C ALA A 343 -7.84 7.01 10.93
N ASP A 344 -7.27 7.71 9.96
CA ASP A 344 -7.33 9.19 9.90
C ASP A 344 -8.75 9.71 9.71
N ALA A 345 -9.55 9.05 8.88
CA ALA A 345 -10.94 9.43 8.65
C ALA A 345 -11.75 9.34 9.95
N VAL A 346 -11.50 8.34 10.79
CA VAL A 346 -12.14 8.19 12.10
C VAL A 346 -11.67 9.26 13.08
N LEU A 347 -10.36 9.44 13.23
CA LEU A 347 -9.77 10.32 14.26
C LEU A 347 -9.56 11.78 13.82
N GLY A 348 -9.81 12.09 12.55
CA GLY A 348 -9.69 13.46 12.04
C GLY A 348 -8.26 14.03 12.04
N ILE A 349 -7.24 13.18 12.05
CA ILE A 349 -5.84 13.62 12.11
C ILE A 349 -5.37 14.17 10.77
N GLY A 350 -5.78 13.55 9.67
CA GLY A 350 -5.33 13.89 8.31
C GLY A 350 -5.63 15.33 7.92
N GLY A 351 -6.81 15.86 8.27
CA GLY A 351 -7.20 17.22 7.93
C GLY A 351 -6.39 18.31 8.65
N ARG A 352 -5.99 18.05 9.89
CA ARG A 352 -5.24 19.03 10.71
C ARG A 352 -3.73 19.07 10.41
N ARG A 353 -3.14 17.93 10.05
CA ARG A 353 -1.67 17.82 9.84
C ARG A 353 -1.26 17.92 8.40
N LEU A 354 -2.03 17.37 7.48
CA LEU A 354 -1.64 17.29 6.07
C LEU A 354 -2.27 18.39 5.21
N GLY A 355 -3.28 19.08 5.74
CA GLY A 355 -4.15 19.96 4.94
C GLY A 355 -5.10 19.15 4.02
N GLU A 356 -6.21 19.78 3.66
CA GLU A 356 -7.26 19.14 2.84
C GLU A 356 -6.74 18.71 1.47
N GLY A 357 -5.93 19.56 0.82
CA GLY A 357 -5.38 19.28 -0.51
C GLY A 357 -4.52 18.02 -0.54
N ARG A 358 -3.67 17.79 0.49
CA ARG A 358 -2.85 16.57 0.56
C ARG A 358 -3.69 15.33 0.84
N ARG A 359 -4.71 15.44 1.68
CA ARG A 359 -5.64 14.33 1.94
C ARG A 359 -6.37 13.91 0.68
N GLN A 360 -6.89 14.86 -0.08
CA GLN A 360 -7.53 14.61 -1.38
C GLN A 360 -6.55 14.00 -2.38
N HIS A 361 -5.30 14.49 -2.41
CA HIS A 361 -4.26 13.92 -3.26
C HIS A 361 -4.00 12.44 -2.93
N LEU A 362 -3.82 12.08 -1.66
CA LEU A 362 -3.63 10.69 -1.24
C LEU A 362 -4.81 9.79 -1.63
N ARG A 363 -6.04 10.31 -1.54
CA ARG A 363 -7.24 9.55 -1.90
C ARG A 363 -7.41 9.31 -3.39
N ARG A 364 -6.78 10.10 -4.25
CA ARG A 364 -6.79 9.86 -5.71
C ARG A 364 -6.21 8.49 -6.08
N HIS A 365 -5.32 7.97 -5.25
CA HIS A 365 -4.70 6.65 -5.41
C HIS A 365 -5.58 5.47 -4.94
N LEU A 366 -6.85 5.72 -4.63
CA LEU A 366 -7.81 4.71 -4.22
C LEU A 366 -8.96 4.59 -5.24
N PRO A 367 -9.55 3.39 -5.41
CA PRO A 367 -10.76 3.23 -6.18
C PRO A 367 -11.89 4.15 -5.70
N ALA A 368 -12.81 4.53 -6.59
CA ALA A 368 -13.89 5.47 -6.29
C ALA A 368 -14.73 5.04 -5.08
N GLN A 369 -15.06 3.76 -4.98
CA GLN A 369 -15.81 3.19 -3.85
C GLN A 369 -15.09 3.31 -2.50
N HIS A 370 -13.75 3.15 -2.47
CA HIS A 370 -12.95 3.34 -1.26
C HIS A 370 -12.93 4.83 -0.85
N ARG A 371 -12.80 5.73 -1.84
CA ARG A 371 -12.89 7.19 -1.60
C ARG A 371 -14.23 7.60 -1.02
N ALA A 372 -15.31 7.03 -1.56
CA ALA A 372 -16.68 7.29 -1.09
C ALA A 372 -16.85 6.86 0.37
N TRP A 373 -16.37 5.67 0.74
CA TRP A 373 -16.41 5.17 2.11
C TRP A 373 -15.60 6.07 3.07
N LEU A 374 -14.37 6.43 2.71
CA LEU A 374 -13.54 7.35 3.52
C LEU A 374 -14.23 8.70 3.72
N SER A 375 -14.87 9.22 2.68
CA SER A 375 -15.61 10.48 2.76
C SER A 375 -16.87 10.38 3.64
N ALA A 376 -17.52 9.22 3.64
CA ALA A 376 -18.62 8.95 4.58
C ALA A 376 -18.12 8.90 6.03
N MET A 377 -17.01 8.22 6.30
CA MET A 377 -16.40 8.16 7.64
C MET A 377 -15.94 9.55 8.13
N ASP A 378 -15.41 10.38 7.26
CA ASP A 378 -15.09 11.77 7.61
C ASP A 378 -16.29 12.54 8.15
N ARG A 379 -17.48 12.34 7.57
CA ARG A 379 -18.72 12.99 8.03
C ARG A 379 -19.30 12.33 9.28
N HIS A 380 -19.42 11.01 9.26
CA HIS A 380 -20.12 10.26 10.29
C HIS A 380 -19.34 10.15 11.61
N CYS A 381 -18.00 10.19 11.56
CA CYS A 381 -17.16 10.22 12.76
C CYS A 381 -16.87 11.65 13.26
N ALA A 382 -17.36 12.70 12.60
CA ALA A 382 -17.19 14.07 13.07
C ALA A 382 -17.64 14.30 14.53
N PRO A 383 -18.79 13.74 15.01
CA PRO A 383 -19.19 13.87 16.40
C PRO A 383 -18.17 13.31 17.39
N VAL A 384 -17.55 12.16 17.10
CA VAL A 384 -16.52 11.54 17.96
C VAL A 384 -15.31 12.45 18.14
N ARG A 385 -14.96 13.23 17.13
CA ARG A 385 -13.85 14.17 17.16
C ARG A 385 -14.04 15.34 18.10
N THR A 386 -15.29 15.67 18.45
CA THR A 386 -15.61 16.73 19.43
C THR A 386 -15.10 16.38 20.83
N LEU A 387 -14.86 15.10 21.12
CA LEU A 387 -14.25 14.64 22.37
C LEU A 387 -12.88 15.31 22.63
N ALA A 388 -12.13 15.64 21.57
CA ALA A 388 -10.86 16.35 21.70
C ALA A 388 -10.98 17.70 22.48
N HIS A 389 -12.15 18.32 22.44
CA HIS A 389 -12.42 19.64 23.01
C HIS A 389 -13.18 19.60 24.35
N ARG A 390 -13.67 18.45 24.78
CA ARG A 390 -14.53 18.32 25.97
C ARG A 390 -13.79 18.26 27.30
N GLY A 391 -12.49 17.93 27.30
CA GLY A 391 -11.77 17.67 28.55
C GLY A 391 -12.17 16.33 29.20
N GLY A 392 -11.58 16.04 30.36
CA GLY A 392 -11.91 14.83 31.12
C GLY A 392 -11.35 13.51 30.57
N PRO A 393 -11.78 12.35 31.14
CA PRO A 393 -11.22 11.05 30.82
C PRO A 393 -11.46 10.62 29.36
N ASP A 394 -12.59 10.98 28.77
CA ASP A 394 -12.93 10.63 27.39
C ASP A 394 -12.03 11.35 26.38
N ALA A 395 -11.68 12.61 26.65
CA ALA A 395 -10.69 13.34 25.87
C ALA A 395 -9.30 12.71 25.99
N ALA A 396 -8.95 12.13 27.14
CA ALA A 396 -7.67 11.43 27.32
C ALA A 396 -7.60 10.18 26.43
N VAL A 397 -8.65 9.35 26.39
CA VAL A 397 -8.73 8.17 25.53
C VAL A 397 -8.68 8.54 24.04
N TYR A 398 -9.34 9.65 23.66
CA TYR A 398 -9.29 10.12 22.28
C TYR A 398 -7.87 10.56 21.89
N ARG A 399 -7.16 11.30 22.77
CA ARG A 399 -5.76 11.69 22.54
C ARG A 399 -4.85 10.47 22.47
N GLU A 400 -5.02 9.48 23.33
CA GLU A 400 -4.28 8.21 23.27
C GLU A 400 -4.48 7.53 21.91
N ALA A 401 -5.70 7.48 21.38
CA ALA A 401 -5.97 6.93 20.05
C ALA A 401 -5.26 7.70 18.94
N GLN A 402 -5.19 9.04 19.04
CA GLN A 402 -4.45 9.85 18.09
C GLN A 402 -2.93 9.63 18.18
N GLU A 403 -2.37 9.57 19.37
CA GLU A 403 -0.93 9.30 19.60
C GLU A 403 -0.53 7.92 19.11
N SER A 404 -1.37 6.91 19.35
CA SER A 404 -1.18 5.56 18.86
C SER A 404 -1.16 5.49 17.32
N LEU A 405 -2.07 6.23 16.64
CA LEU A 405 -2.07 6.30 15.18
C LEU A 405 -0.80 7.00 14.65
N ILE A 406 -0.37 8.06 15.30
CA ILE A 406 0.89 8.74 14.94
C ILE A 406 2.08 7.78 15.07
N ALA A 407 2.12 6.99 16.14
CA ALA A 407 3.17 5.99 16.34
C ALA A 407 3.13 4.90 15.26
N LEU A 408 1.93 4.41 14.91
CA LEU A 408 1.74 3.45 13.82
C LEU A 408 2.23 4.01 12.47
N ARG A 409 1.89 5.25 12.14
CA ARG A 409 2.35 5.92 10.91
C ARG A 409 3.88 6.08 10.87
N ARG A 410 4.50 6.45 12.00
CA ARG A 410 5.97 6.53 12.09
C ARG A 410 6.62 5.17 11.86
N THR A 411 6.05 4.09 12.41
CA THR A 411 6.55 2.73 12.18
C THR A 411 6.44 2.33 10.71
N TYR A 412 5.31 2.64 10.05
CA TYR A 412 5.15 2.39 8.62
C TYR A 412 6.12 3.21 7.76
N THR A 413 6.30 4.50 8.07
CA THR A 413 7.28 5.34 7.38
C THR A 413 8.69 4.80 7.51
N ALA A 414 9.08 4.32 8.70
CA ALA A 414 10.39 3.69 8.92
C ALA A 414 10.53 2.39 8.09
N LEU A 415 9.45 1.61 7.94
CA LEU A 415 9.46 0.42 7.08
C LEU A 415 9.72 0.79 5.61
N VAL A 416 9.05 1.82 5.09
CA VAL A 416 9.25 2.33 3.72
C VAL A 416 10.68 2.84 3.54
N GLN A 417 11.20 3.59 4.50
CA GLN A 417 12.59 4.08 4.49
C GLN A 417 13.60 2.93 4.47
N THR A 418 13.36 1.88 5.26
CA THR A 418 14.19 0.66 5.25
C THR A 418 14.15 -0.03 3.90
N ALA A 419 12.98 -0.09 3.26
CA ALA A 419 12.85 -0.67 1.92
C ALA A 419 13.64 0.12 0.86
N ALA A 420 13.67 1.44 0.98
CA ALA A 420 14.38 2.33 0.05
C ALA A 420 15.88 2.51 0.38
N ALA A 421 16.33 2.07 1.56
CA ALA A 421 17.73 2.25 1.98
C ALA A 421 18.70 1.46 1.09
N PRO A 422 19.95 1.95 0.89
CA PRO A 422 20.99 1.19 0.26
C PRO A 422 21.23 -0.15 0.98
N THR A 423 21.50 -1.20 0.22
CA THR A 423 21.94 -2.47 0.84
C THR A 423 23.30 -2.26 1.49
N PRO A 424 23.47 -2.60 2.79
CA PRO A 424 24.80 -2.52 3.40
C PRO A 424 25.78 -3.32 2.51
N GLY A 425 26.83 -2.65 2.06
CA GLY A 425 27.91 -3.35 1.35
C GLY A 425 28.45 -4.48 2.22
N PRO A 426 29.01 -5.53 1.64
CA PRO A 426 29.70 -6.56 2.42
C PRO A 426 30.70 -5.84 3.35
N VAL A 427 30.56 -6.10 4.65
CA VAL A 427 31.55 -5.63 5.62
C VAL A 427 32.88 -6.17 5.10
N ARG A 428 33.72 -5.29 4.57
CA ARG A 428 35.10 -5.65 4.28
C ARG A 428 35.67 -6.03 5.65
N GLU A 429 35.76 -7.32 5.93
CA GLU A 429 36.60 -7.80 7.00
C GLU A 429 37.95 -7.15 6.74
N ALA A 430 38.32 -6.20 7.60
CA ALA A 430 39.65 -5.63 7.61
C ALA A 430 40.57 -6.82 7.85
N ALA A 431 41.25 -7.23 6.78
CA ALA A 431 42.30 -8.24 6.87
C ALA A 431 43.31 -7.70 7.90
N ALA A 432 43.28 -8.28 9.10
CA ALA A 432 44.23 -8.06 10.16
C ALA A 432 45.52 -8.87 9.84
#